data_f5615418a9023a58fc3ce41985c8ee69
#
_entry.id   f5615418a9023a58fc3ce41985c8ee69
#
_cell.length_a   1.000
_cell.length_b   1.000
_cell.length_c   1.000
_cell.angle_alpha   90.00
_cell.angle_beta   90.00
_cell.angle_gamma   90.00
#
_symmetry.space_group_name_H-M   'P 1'
#
loop_
_entity.id
_entity.type
_entity.pdbx_description
1 polymer ?
#
loop_
_entity_poly.entity_id
_entity_poly.type
_entity_poly.pdbx_seq_one_letter_code
_entity_poly.pdbx_strand_id
1 'polypeptide(L)'
;AEVIKIERPGVGDPRRSIPPFVENNGIKKAGGFMAYNRNKKSLALNIRNDEGKNIYQDLVKNIDVVVENLRPGSVDKLGLGYHDLKNLNPRLIYAAISGFGRLEGYEGPDSKRPAFDIVAEAMSGIMHLVGFEDKPPSWTIYGMADIYTGLCTSFAIMQALFMRERTGKGQFVDSAMLDNMLSLNERMAMLYSITGNEPHRGRLTHLYPRGAFKCKDGYLAMNVPDDMVWARLCTTMGRDDLINDERSNNGTARASNAEFLAPIIEEWLSPKTRSEAETILNQNGVPVGSVYTAKDVFESKQVKSRKALVNIDDPDVGTYQFARGPVMLSGSPEIETNPAPDLGQHSYEVLSEILRYSDDKIDKLAESGTIEIKP
;
A
#
# COMPACT_ATOMS: atom_id res chain seq x y z
N ALA A 1 -14.39 -10.09 -3.85
CA ALA A 1 -15.39 -9.02 -4.03
C ALA A 1 -15.41 -8.60 -5.48
N GLU A 2 -16.59 -8.34 -6.01
CA GLU A 2 -16.76 -7.64 -7.27
C GLU A 2 -16.59 -6.14 -7.04
N VAL A 3 -15.79 -5.47 -7.88
CA VAL A 3 -15.47 -4.05 -7.70
C VAL A 3 -15.77 -3.28 -8.98
N ILE A 4 -16.70 -2.35 -8.90
CA ILE A 4 -17.06 -1.44 -9.99
C ILE A 4 -16.35 -0.10 -9.75
N LYS A 5 -15.43 0.26 -10.65
CA LYS A 5 -14.76 1.55 -10.63
C LYS A 5 -15.55 2.54 -11.48
N ILE A 6 -16.07 3.57 -10.83
CA ILE A 6 -16.75 4.66 -11.53
C ILE A 6 -15.70 5.68 -11.96
N GLU A 7 -15.71 6.00 -13.25
CA GLU A 7 -14.76 6.91 -13.87
C GLU A 7 -15.50 7.98 -14.70
N ARG A 8 -14.86 9.12 -14.91
CA ARG A 8 -15.44 10.19 -15.72
C ARG A 8 -15.38 9.80 -17.21
N PRO A 9 -16.49 9.90 -17.98
CA PRO A 9 -16.46 9.71 -19.43
C PRO A 9 -15.43 10.59 -20.14
N GLY A 10 -14.81 10.07 -21.18
CA GLY A 10 -13.80 10.73 -22.02
C GLY A 10 -12.44 10.93 -21.41
N VAL A 11 -12.32 10.91 -20.08
CA VAL A 11 -11.05 11.23 -19.38
C VAL A 11 -10.54 10.05 -18.53
N GLY A 12 -11.45 9.36 -17.83
CA GLY A 12 -11.12 8.29 -16.90
C GLY A 12 -10.38 8.78 -15.65
N ASP A 13 -9.70 7.84 -15.03
CA ASP A 13 -8.79 8.08 -13.90
C ASP A 13 -7.50 8.76 -14.38
N PRO A 14 -7.02 9.82 -13.72
CA PRO A 14 -5.74 10.46 -14.08
C PRO A 14 -4.55 9.49 -14.17
N ARG A 15 -4.56 8.39 -13.43
CA ARG A 15 -3.50 7.37 -13.51
C ARG A 15 -3.42 6.67 -14.87
N ARG A 16 -4.45 6.75 -15.71
CA ARG A 16 -4.40 6.24 -17.10
C ARG A 16 -3.41 7.02 -17.98
N SER A 17 -3.01 8.22 -17.55
CA SER A 17 -2.10 9.10 -18.28
C SER A 17 -0.72 9.26 -17.63
N ILE A 18 -0.40 8.48 -16.58
CA ILE A 18 0.86 8.59 -15.82
C ILE A 18 1.80 7.43 -16.17
N PRO A 19 3.06 7.72 -16.57
CA PRO A 19 4.05 6.67 -16.86
C PRO A 19 4.39 5.82 -15.60
N PRO A 20 5.04 4.63 -15.78
CA PRO A 20 5.52 4.09 -17.05
C PRO A 20 4.40 3.57 -17.94
N PHE A 21 4.63 3.57 -19.25
CA PHE A 21 3.67 3.04 -20.23
C PHE A 21 4.17 1.73 -20.83
N VAL A 22 3.22 0.84 -21.12
CA VAL A 22 3.41 -0.28 -22.04
C VAL A 22 2.69 0.07 -23.34
N GLU A 23 3.34 -0.17 -24.47
CA GLU A 23 2.78 0.12 -25.80
C GLU A 23 2.94 -1.09 -26.71
N ASN A 24 1.88 -1.45 -27.42
CA ASN A 24 1.88 -2.50 -28.42
C ASN A 24 0.86 -2.15 -29.51
N ASN A 25 1.25 -2.25 -30.78
CA ASN A 25 0.40 -1.97 -31.95
C ASN A 25 -0.36 -0.64 -31.89
N GLY A 26 0.26 0.41 -31.32
CA GLY A 26 -0.34 1.73 -31.16
C GLY A 26 -1.30 1.87 -29.98
N ILE A 27 -1.55 0.81 -29.21
CA ILE A 27 -2.32 0.85 -27.96
C ILE A 27 -1.35 1.08 -26.82
N LYS A 28 -1.63 2.09 -25.99
CA LYS A 28 -0.79 2.52 -24.89
C LYS A 28 -1.53 2.47 -23.58
N LYS A 29 -1.02 1.72 -22.60
CA LYS A 29 -1.59 1.57 -21.27
C LYS A 29 -0.61 1.99 -20.19
N ALA A 30 -1.10 2.65 -19.14
CA ALA A 30 -0.27 3.10 -18.02
C ALA A 30 -0.09 2.00 -16.98
N GLY A 31 1.17 1.63 -16.71
CA GLY A 31 1.53 0.55 -15.80
C GLY A 31 1.00 0.74 -14.38
N GLY A 32 0.99 1.99 -13.88
CA GLY A 32 0.43 2.28 -12.55
C GLY A 32 -1.09 2.04 -12.48
N PHE A 33 -1.84 2.37 -13.54
CA PHE A 33 -3.27 2.04 -13.61
C PHE A 33 -3.48 0.52 -13.67
N MET A 34 -2.71 -0.16 -14.52
CA MET A 34 -2.76 -1.61 -14.68
C MET A 34 -2.49 -2.35 -13.36
N ALA A 35 -1.52 -1.91 -12.58
CA ALA A 35 -1.13 -2.55 -11.31
C ALA A 35 -2.26 -2.51 -10.25
N TYR A 36 -2.95 -1.39 -10.14
CA TYR A 36 -3.92 -1.16 -9.05
C TYR A 36 -5.38 -1.43 -9.43
N ASN A 37 -5.69 -1.68 -10.72
CA ASN A 37 -7.08 -1.82 -11.18
C ASN A 37 -7.43 -3.19 -11.77
N ARG A 38 -6.59 -4.18 -11.53
CA ARG A 38 -6.87 -5.59 -11.90
C ARG A 38 -8.19 -6.08 -11.30
N ASN A 39 -8.88 -6.93 -12.03
CA ASN A 39 -10.14 -7.56 -11.61
C ASN A 39 -11.28 -6.57 -11.31
N LYS A 40 -11.17 -5.31 -11.71
CA LYS A 40 -12.25 -4.34 -11.56
C LYS A 40 -13.07 -4.26 -12.84
N LYS A 41 -14.36 -3.93 -12.70
CA LYS A 41 -15.21 -3.47 -13.80
C LYS A 41 -15.08 -1.94 -13.91
N SER A 42 -15.02 -1.40 -15.12
CA SER A 42 -15.02 0.05 -15.36
C SER A 42 -16.40 0.48 -15.86
N LEU A 43 -17.03 1.40 -15.10
CA LEU A 43 -18.22 2.13 -15.48
C LEU A 43 -17.84 3.59 -15.72
N ALA A 44 -17.90 4.03 -16.97
CA ALA A 44 -17.72 5.44 -17.27
C ALA A 44 -19.06 6.19 -17.11
N LEU A 45 -19.17 6.97 -16.03
CA LEU A 45 -20.41 7.61 -15.60
C LEU A 45 -20.19 9.07 -15.19
N ASN A 46 -20.97 9.99 -15.75
CA ASN A 46 -20.96 11.40 -15.37
C ASN A 46 -21.87 11.65 -14.16
N ILE A 47 -21.34 11.51 -12.96
CA ILE A 47 -22.09 11.75 -11.70
C ILE A 47 -22.43 13.23 -11.44
N ARG A 48 -22.11 14.14 -12.35
CA ARG A 48 -22.39 15.57 -12.16
C ARG A 48 -23.75 16.01 -12.75
N ASN A 49 -24.28 15.27 -13.73
CA ASN A 49 -25.62 15.50 -14.23
C ASN A 49 -26.64 14.67 -13.46
N ASP A 50 -27.91 15.01 -13.58
CA ASP A 50 -28.98 14.39 -12.79
C ASP A 50 -29.21 12.92 -13.15
N GLU A 51 -29.10 12.57 -14.44
CA GLU A 51 -29.22 11.18 -14.89
C GLU A 51 -28.09 10.31 -14.29
N GLY A 52 -26.85 10.79 -14.30
CA GLY A 52 -25.72 10.06 -13.69
C GLY A 52 -25.83 9.95 -12.18
N LYS A 53 -26.36 10.95 -11.49
CA LYS A 53 -26.67 10.86 -10.06
C LYS A 53 -27.71 9.80 -9.79
N ASN A 54 -28.78 9.74 -10.58
CA ASN A 54 -29.83 8.74 -10.46
C ASN A 54 -29.28 7.32 -10.65
N ILE A 55 -28.43 7.13 -11.66
CA ILE A 55 -27.75 5.84 -11.90
C ILE A 55 -26.88 5.47 -10.69
N TYR A 56 -26.09 6.41 -10.15
CA TYR A 56 -25.28 6.17 -8.96
C TYR A 56 -26.14 5.76 -7.75
N GLN A 57 -27.24 6.46 -7.51
CA GLN A 57 -28.19 6.14 -6.44
C GLN A 57 -28.85 4.78 -6.64
N ASP A 58 -29.17 4.41 -7.87
CA ASP A 58 -29.71 3.09 -8.18
C ASP A 58 -28.68 1.98 -7.95
N LEU A 59 -27.42 2.22 -8.29
CA LEU A 59 -26.32 1.29 -7.94
C LEU A 59 -26.21 1.10 -6.43
N VAL A 60 -26.26 2.20 -5.66
CA VAL A 60 -26.12 2.15 -4.18
C VAL A 60 -27.17 1.25 -3.52
N LYS A 61 -28.37 1.13 -4.09
CA LYS A 61 -29.42 0.22 -3.59
C LYS A 61 -29.04 -1.26 -3.72
N ASN A 62 -28.11 -1.59 -4.63
CA ASN A 62 -27.73 -2.95 -5.02
C ASN A 62 -26.30 -3.35 -4.62
N ILE A 63 -25.55 -2.47 -3.96
CA ILE A 63 -24.16 -2.74 -3.55
C ILE A 63 -24.02 -2.75 -2.02
N ASP A 64 -22.98 -3.41 -1.56
CA ASP A 64 -22.64 -3.51 -0.14
C ASP A 64 -21.80 -2.34 0.38
N VAL A 65 -20.89 -1.86 -0.45
CA VAL A 65 -19.83 -0.92 -0.02
C VAL A 65 -19.62 0.15 -1.07
N VAL A 66 -19.58 1.41 -0.63
CA VAL A 66 -19.01 2.54 -1.38
C VAL A 66 -17.64 2.84 -0.81
N VAL A 67 -16.64 3.02 -1.68
CA VAL A 67 -15.30 3.52 -1.29
C VAL A 67 -15.02 4.76 -2.11
N GLU A 68 -14.63 5.85 -1.46
CA GLU A 68 -14.22 7.06 -2.16
C GLU A 68 -13.03 7.74 -1.46
N ASN A 69 -12.18 8.38 -2.27
CA ASN A 69 -11.04 9.17 -1.83
C ASN A 69 -11.03 10.56 -2.48
N LEU A 70 -12.19 11.09 -2.75
CA LEU A 70 -12.35 12.41 -3.33
C LEU A 70 -12.08 13.49 -2.28
N ARG A 71 -11.89 14.71 -2.75
CA ARG A 71 -11.71 15.86 -1.86
C ARG A 71 -12.91 15.95 -0.89
N PRO A 72 -12.69 16.08 0.43
CA PRO A 72 -13.78 16.17 1.40
C PRO A 72 -14.85 17.19 1.00
N GLY A 73 -16.12 16.78 1.09
CA GLY A 73 -17.28 17.60 0.69
C GLY A 73 -17.60 17.61 -0.81
N SER A 74 -16.80 16.94 -1.67
CA SER A 74 -17.06 16.93 -3.12
C SER A 74 -18.30 16.11 -3.48
N VAL A 75 -18.44 14.93 -2.90
CA VAL A 75 -19.60 14.06 -3.14
C VAL A 75 -20.84 14.54 -2.39
N ASP A 76 -20.64 15.13 -1.21
CA ASP A 76 -21.75 15.70 -0.40
C ASP A 76 -22.45 16.84 -1.16
N LYS A 77 -21.71 17.70 -1.85
CA LYS A 77 -22.27 18.76 -2.71
C LYS A 77 -23.09 18.24 -3.91
N LEU A 78 -22.87 16.97 -4.29
CA LEU A 78 -23.64 16.31 -5.34
C LEU A 78 -24.89 15.59 -4.80
N GLY A 79 -25.07 15.52 -3.47
CA GLY A 79 -26.10 14.71 -2.84
C GLY A 79 -25.80 13.20 -2.91
N LEU A 80 -24.51 12.85 -2.95
CA LEU A 80 -24.00 11.47 -3.05
C LEU A 80 -23.09 11.12 -1.86
N GLY A 81 -23.16 11.86 -0.77
CA GLY A 81 -22.47 11.59 0.48
C GLY A 81 -23.16 10.53 1.33
N TYR A 82 -22.49 10.10 2.40
CA TYR A 82 -23.03 9.07 3.30
C TYR A 82 -24.41 9.40 3.84
N HIS A 83 -24.64 10.65 4.25
CA HIS A 83 -25.92 11.08 4.84
C HIS A 83 -27.10 10.99 3.88
N ASP A 84 -26.84 11.15 2.58
CA ASP A 84 -27.85 10.99 1.51
C ASP A 84 -28.08 9.51 1.21
N LEU A 85 -26.99 8.76 1.05
CA LEU A 85 -27.04 7.39 0.57
C LEU A 85 -27.51 6.37 1.61
N LYS A 86 -27.24 6.59 2.93
CA LYS A 86 -27.71 5.70 4.00
C LYS A 86 -29.22 5.54 4.08
N ASN A 87 -29.98 6.55 3.57
CA ASN A 87 -31.42 6.49 3.52
C ASN A 87 -31.93 5.62 2.36
N LEU A 88 -31.15 5.52 1.27
CA LEU A 88 -31.43 4.66 0.12
C LEU A 88 -31.06 3.20 0.41
N ASN A 89 -29.96 2.99 1.15
CA ASN A 89 -29.51 1.68 1.57
C ASN A 89 -29.03 1.71 3.02
N PRO A 90 -29.89 1.38 3.98
CA PRO A 90 -29.54 1.36 5.41
C PRO A 90 -28.46 0.33 5.78
N ARG A 91 -28.15 -0.60 4.88
CA ARG A 91 -27.10 -1.61 5.04
C ARG A 91 -25.77 -1.18 4.43
N LEU A 92 -25.71 0.00 3.78
CA LEU A 92 -24.54 0.49 3.10
C LEU A 92 -23.36 0.72 4.06
N ILE A 93 -22.20 0.18 3.71
CA ILE A 93 -20.93 0.58 4.31
C ILE A 93 -20.32 1.64 3.40
N TYR A 94 -20.09 2.83 3.94
CA TYR A 94 -19.51 3.95 3.22
C TYR A 94 -18.11 4.24 3.75
N ALA A 95 -17.08 3.86 3.01
CA ALA A 95 -15.68 4.08 3.38
C ALA A 95 -15.12 5.32 2.68
N ALA A 96 -14.74 6.30 3.48
CA ALA A 96 -14.15 7.55 3.03
C ALA A 96 -12.67 7.60 3.40
N ILE A 97 -11.81 7.71 2.39
CA ILE A 97 -10.37 7.90 2.56
C ILE A 97 -10.06 9.38 2.40
N SER A 98 -9.41 9.98 3.39
CA SER A 98 -9.04 11.40 3.36
C SER A 98 -7.66 11.62 3.96
N GLY A 99 -7.13 12.85 3.85
CA GLY A 99 -5.85 13.18 4.49
C GLY A 99 -5.88 13.17 6.01
N PHE A 100 -6.99 13.72 6.59
CA PHE A 100 -7.01 14.11 8.00
C PHE A 100 -8.29 13.70 8.75
N GLY A 101 -9.11 12.82 8.16
CA GLY A 101 -10.37 12.39 8.76
C GLY A 101 -11.51 13.41 8.59
N ARG A 102 -12.73 12.88 8.66
CA ARG A 102 -13.97 13.68 8.53
C ARG A 102 -15.17 13.07 9.24
N LEU A 103 -14.93 12.17 10.19
CA LEU A 103 -16.00 11.63 11.02
C LEU A 103 -16.57 12.75 11.89
N GLU A 104 -17.89 12.93 11.88
CA GLU A 104 -18.59 13.91 12.69
C GLU A 104 -18.24 13.76 14.18
N GLY A 105 -17.82 14.86 14.80
CA GLY A 105 -17.36 14.89 16.19
C GLY A 105 -15.87 14.56 16.38
N TYR A 106 -15.15 14.21 15.32
CA TYR A 106 -13.70 13.94 15.32
C TYR A 106 -12.94 14.79 14.27
N GLU A 107 -13.59 15.83 13.74
CA GLU A 107 -12.94 16.70 12.76
C GLU A 107 -11.85 17.56 13.42
N GLY A 108 -10.69 17.53 12.82
CA GLY A 108 -9.61 18.44 13.16
C GLY A 108 -9.59 19.69 12.24
N PRO A 109 -8.71 20.66 12.51
CA PRO A 109 -8.61 21.88 11.72
C PRO A 109 -8.27 21.63 10.25
N ASP A 110 -7.61 20.50 9.95
CA ASP A 110 -7.18 20.13 8.61
C ASP A 110 -8.18 19.21 7.86
N SER A 111 -9.33 18.84 8.44
CA SER A 111 -10.28 17.89 7.86
C SER A 111 -10.76 18.24 6.44
N LYS A 112 -10.73 19.53 6.05
CA LYS A 112 -11.08 20.02 4.70
C LYS A 112 -9.86 20.22 3.80
N ARG A 113 -8.66 20.06 4.34
CA ARG A 113 -7.41 20.27 3.63
C ARG A 113 -7.13 19.10 2.67
N PRO A 114 -6.72 19.36 1.42
CA PRO A 114 -6.24 18.29 0.55
C PRO A 114 -4.91 17.74 1.07
N ALA A 115 -4.73 16.43 0.94
CA ALA A 115 -3.47 15.75 1.19
C ALA A 115 -3.15 14.77 0.07
N PHE A 116 -1.87 14.49 -0.05
CA PHE A 116 -1.31 13.40 -0.84
C PHE A 116 -0.40 12.58 0.07
N ASP A 117 -0.04 11.41 -0.38
CA ASP A 117 0.86 10.45 0.23
C ASP A 117 1.99 11.08 1.06
N ILE A 118 2.86 11.85 0.41
CA ILE A 118 4.04 12.48 1.04
C ILE A 118 3.68 13.47 2.16
N VAL A 119 2.50 14.09 2.11
CA VAL A 119 2.04 15.02 3.16
C VAL A 119 1.71 14.24 4.44
N ALA A 120 1.07 13.08 4.29
CA ALA A 120 0.77 12.20 5.42
C ALA A 120 2.05 11.58 6.02
N GLU A 121 3.01 11.16 5.17
CA GLU A 121 4.33 10.71 5.66
C GLU A 121 5.05 11.80 6.47
N ALA A 122 5.03 13.03 5.96
CA ALA A 122 5.69 14.15 6.64
C ALA A 122 5.05 14.47 7.99
N MET A 123 3.71 14.60 8.03
CA MET A 123 2.98 15.02 9.22
C MET A 123 2.87 13.93 10.29
N SER A 124 2.99 12.65 9.93
CA SER A 124 3.04 11.54 10.87
C SER A 124 4.41 11.34 11.55
N GLY A 125 5.42 12.14 11.18
CA GLY A 125 6.77 12.02 11.69
C GLY A 125 7.61 10.90 11.08
N ILE A 126 7.07 10.09 10.17
CA ILE A 126 7.85 9.01 9.53
C ILE A 126 9.04 9.57 8.76
N MET A 127 8.85 10.63 7.97
CA MET A 127 9.95 11.27 7.24
C MET A 127 11.06 11.79 8.15
N HIS A 128 10.72 12.19 9.39
CA HIS A 128 11.72 12.61 10.37
C HIS A 128 12.67 11.47 10.75
N LEU A 129 12.19 10.23 10.74
CA LEU A 129 12.95 9.04 11.15
C LEU A 129 13.65 8.31 10.01
N VAL A 130 13.23 8.54 8.76
CA VAL A 130 13.77 7.84 7.58
C VAL A 130 15.04 8.54 7.09
N GLY A 131 16.08 7.75 6.82
CA GLY A 131 17.36 8.21 6.28
C GLY A 131 18.49 8.24 7.29
N PHE A 132 19.50 9.04 7.03
CA PHE A 132 20.70 9.21 7.87
C PHE A 132 20.65 10.55 8.60
N GLU A 133 21.30 10.62 9.77
CA GLU A 133 21.24 11.78 10.64
C GLU A 133 21.82 13.05 9.98
N ASP A 134 22.89 12.90 9.20
CA ASP A 134 23.58 13.97 8.48
C ASP A 134 22.90 14.40 7.15
N LYS A 135 21.77 13.78 6.80
CA LYS A 135 21.04 14.06 5.57
C LYS A 135 19.65 14.66 5.85
N PRO A 136 19.06 15.38 4.88
CA PRO A 136 17.67 15.82 4.98
C PRO A 136 16.68 14.67 5.25
N PRO A 137 15.50 14.97 5.83
CA PRO A 137 14.42 14.00 5.91
C PRO A 137 14.11 13.37 4.54
N SER A 138 13.83 12.09 4.54
CA SER A 138 13.49 11.35 3.32
C SER A 138 12.15 10.68 3.45
N TRP A 139 11.46 10.54 2.32
CA TRP A 139 10.28 9.68 2.23
C TRP A 139 10.69 8.20 2.28
N THR A 140 9.71 7.33 2.47
CA THR A 140 9.92 5.86 2.48
C THR A 140 9.98 5.32 1.05
N ILE A 141 8.83 5.02 0.47
CA ILE A 141 8.62 4.60 -0.92
C ILE A 141 7.43 5.35 -1.50
N TYR A 142 7.38 5.46 -2.81
CA TYR A 142 6.26 6.11 -3.50
C TYR A 142 4.93 5.41 -3.19
N GLY A 143 3.99 6.15 -2.62
CA GLY A 143 2.65 5.66 -2.31
C GLY A 143 2.52 4.91 -0.98
N MET A 144 3.46 5.02 -0.06
CA MET A 144 3.42 4.30 1.23
C MET A 144 2.16 4.63 2.03
N ALA A 145 1.84 5.90 2.19
CA ALA A 145 0.66 6.33 2.94
C ALA A 145 -0.64 5.93 2.21
N ASP A 146 -0.69 6.07 0.89
CA ASP A 146 -1.83 5.65 0.08
C ASP A 146 -2.10 4.15 0.22
N ILE A 147 -1.06 3.33 0.04
CA ILE A 147 -1.16 1.85 0.05
C ILE A 147 -1.50 1.35 1.45
N TYR A 148 -0.82 1.85 2.48
CA TYR A 148 -1.08 1.44 3.85
C TYR A 148 -2.48 1.86 4.31
N THR A 149 -2.92 3.07 3.98
CA THR A 149 -4.30 3.52 4.25
C THR A 149 -5.32 2.66 3.52
N GLY A 150 -5.05 2.30 2.26
CA GLY A 150 -5.91 1.37 1.51
C GLY A 150 -6.04 0.00 2.19
N LEU A 151 -4.95 -0.53 2.73
CA LEU A 151 -4.94 -1.78 3.51
C LEU A 151 -5.77 -1.64 4.81
N CYS A 152 -5.53 -0.59 5.59
CA CYS A 152 -6.28 -0.32 6.82
C CYS A 152 -7.78 -0.12 6.52
N THR A 153 -8.11 0.59 5.45
CA THR A 153 -9.50 0.79 5.02
C THR A 153 -10.15 -0.54 4.63
N SER A 154 -9.46 -1.41 3.92
CA SER A 154 -9.99 -2.72 3.54
C SER A 154 -10.27 -3.59 4.77
N PHE A 155 -9.41 -3.54 5.78
CA PHE A 155 -9.64 -4.21 7.06
C PHE A 155 -10.83 -3.62 7.81
N ALA A 156 -10.96 -2.29 7.86
CA ALA A 156 -12.10 -1.61 8.49
C ALA A 156 -13.44 -1.93 7.79
N ILE A 157 -13.44 -2.03 6.45
CA ILE A 157 -14.59 -2.49 5.67
C ILE A 157 -14.99 -3.92 6.08
N MET A 158 -14.03 -4.84 6.22
CA MET A 158 -14.33 -6.21 6.66
C MET A 158 -14.91 -6.25 8.07
N GLN A 159 -14.42 -5.42 9.00
CA GLN A 159 -15.00 -5.27 10.34
C GLN A 159 -16.43 -4.73 10.25
N ALA A 160 -16.68 -3.72 9.43
CA ALA A 160 -18.00 -3.13 9.24
C ALA A 160 -18.98 -4.15 8.62
N LEU A 161 -18.54 -4.95 7.65
CA LEU A 161 -19.35 -6.05 7.09
C LEU A 161 -19.68 -7.10 8.15
N PHE A 162 -18.71 -7.50 8.95
CA PHE A 162 -18.94 -8.45 10.05
C PHE A 162 -19.89 -7.92 11.10
N MET A 163 -19.82 -6.64 11.45
CA MET A 163 -20.79 -5.99 12.33
C MET A 163 -22.18 -5.94 11.70
N ARG A 164 -22.26 -5.63 10.41
CA ARG A 164 -23.52 -5.58 9.64
C ARG A 164 -24.27 -6.91 9.68
N GLU A 165 -23.58 -8.04 9.61
CA GLU A 165 -24.22 -9.38 9.70
C GLU A 165 -24.91 -9.61 11.06
N ARG A 166 -24.45 -8.94 12.12
CA ARG A 166 -25.04 -9.02 13.46
C ARG A 166 -26.11 -7.98 13.73
N THR A 167 -25.95 -6.78 13.18
CA THR A 167 -26.80 -5.61 13.48
C THR A 167 -27.85 -5.31 12.42
N GLY A 168 -27.67 -5.85 11.22
CA GLY A 168 -28.45 -5.52 10.03
C GLY A 168 -28.20 -4.13 9.45
N LYS A 169 -27.31 -3.33 10.05
CA LYS A 169 -27.07 -1.92 9.70
C LYS A 169 -25.68 -1.71 9.12
N GLY A 170 -25.60 -0.87 8.07
CA GLY A 170 -24.36 -0.33 7.57
C GLY A 170 -23.82 0.81 8.44
N GLN A 171 -22.68 1.38 8.06
CA GLN A 171 -22.05 2.48 8.79
C GLN A 171 -21.08 3.26 7.91
N PHE A 172 -20.70 4.45 8.41
CA PHE A 172 -19.58 5.22 7.86
C PHE A 172 -18.26 4.69 8.40
N VAL A 173 -17.29 4.55 7.53
CA VAL A 173 -15.90 4.20 7.85
C VAL A 173 -15.02 5.38 7.46
N ASP A 174 -14.48 6.08 8.44
CA ASP A 174 -13.51 7.16 8.24
C ASP A 174 -12.09 6.60 8.27
N SER A 175 -11.30 6.89 7.26
CA SER A 175 -9.93 6.42 7.16
C SER A 175 -9.00 7.57 6.76
N ALA A 176 -8.36 8.18 7.76
CA ALA A 176 -7.41 9.26 7.55
C ALA A 176 -6.01 8.75 7.27
N MET A 177 -5.37 9.27 6.22
CA MET A 177 -3.97 8.91 5.92
C MET A 177 -3.03 9.27 7.08
N LEU A 178 -3.23 10.42 7.72
CA LEU A 178 -2.42 10.84 8.88
C LEU A 178 -2.53 9.85 10.03
N ASP A 179 -3.74 9.44 10.40
CA ASP A 179 -3.97 8.54 11.54
C ASP A 179 -3.38 7.15 11.28
N ASN A 180 -3.55 6.66 10.05
CA ASN A 180 -2.97 5.37 9.64
C ASN A 180 -1.44 5.43 9.69
N MET A 181 -0.82 6.48 9.15
CA MET A 181 0.63 6.63 9.17
C MET A 181 1.16 6.86 10.59
N LEU A 182 0.43 7.56 11.44
CA LEU A 182 0.78 7.70 12.86
C LEU A 182 0.74 6.35 13.58
N SER A 183 -0.28 5.54 13.32
CA SER A 183 -0.39 4.17 13.82
C SER A 183 0.79 3.28 13.36
N LEU A 184 1.25 3.41 12.13
CA LEU A 184 2.44 2.72 11.63
C LEU A 184 3.71 3.18 12.37
N ASN A 185 3.76 4.44 12.81
CA ASN A 185 4.88 5.07 13.52
C ASN A 185 4.70 5.07 15.06
N GLU A 186 3.96 4.13 15.60
CA GLU A 186 3.67 3.97 17.03
C GLU A 186 4.91 4.10 17.93
N ARG A 187 6.05 3.58 17.46
CA ARG A 187 7.30 3.64 18.21
C ARG A 187 7.76 5.08 18.50
N MET A 188 7.59 6.01 17.58
CA MET A 188 7.94 7.41 17.79
C MET A 188 7.07 8.01 18.91
N ALA A 189 5.75 7.81 18.81
CA ALA A 189 4.79 8.30 19.78
C ALA A 189 5.08 7.73 21.19
N MET A 190 5.35 6.41 21.26
CA MET A 190 5.70 5.71 22.49
C MET A 190 6.97 6.27 23.12
N LEU A 191 8.05 6.41 22.35
CA LEU A 191 9.34 6.90 22.89
C LEU A 191 9.22 8.31 23.45
N TYR A 192 8.62 9.21 22.67
CA TYR A 192 8.44 10.60 23.11
C TYR A 192 7.51 10.70 24.33
N SER A 193 6.40 9.97 24.33
CA SER A 193 5.46 9.96 25.45
C SER A 193 6.06 9.47 26.77
N ILE A 194 6.93 8.46 26.72
CA ILE A 194 7.53 7.85 27.91
C ILE A 194 8.76 8.62 28.40
N THR A 195 9.59 9.10 27.46
CA THR A 195 10.93 9.64 27.81
C THR A 195 11.03 11.14 27.63
N GLY A 196 10.14 11.79 26.88
CA GLY A 196 10.24 13.19 26.49
C GLY A 196 11.39 13.46 25.48
N ASN A 197 12.09 12.43 25.02
CA ASN A 197 13.21 12.57 24.10
C ASN A 197 12.76 12.40 22.64
N GLU A 198 13.24 13.27 21.75
CA GLU A 198 13.05 13.13 20.32
C GLU A 198 13.78 11.87 19.79
N PRO A 199 13.09 10.99 19.07
CA PRO A 199 13.75 9.88 18.41
C PRO A 199 14.64 10.40 17.27
N HIS A 200 15.86 9.89 17.19
CA HIS A 200 16.82 10.26 16.16
C HIS A 200 16.68 9.39 14.91
N ARG A 201 17.01 9.99 13.77
CA ARG A 201 17.13 9.32 12.47
C ARG A 201 18.37 8.43 12.45
N GLY A 202 18.30 7.33 11.73
CA GLY A 202 19.47 6.46 11.54
C GLY A 202 19.53 5.29 12.53
N ARG A 203 20.56 5.24 13.36
CA ARG A 203 20.84 4.08 14.22
C ARG A 203 19.95 4.05 15.47
N LEU A 204 19.59 2.84 15.91
CA LEU A 204 18.97 2.66 17.22
C LEU A 204 20.05 2.69 18.30
N THR A 205 19.81 3.45 19.36
CA THR A 205 20.78 3.66 20.46
C THR A 205 21.02 2.46 21.36
N HIS A 206 20.25 1.38 21.19
CA HIS A 206 20.30 0.20 22.06
C HIS A 206 20.45 -1.13 21.30
N LEU A 207 20.65 -1.09 19.99
CA LEU A 207 20.71 -2.29 19.15
C LEU A 207 21.70 -2.12 18.00
N TYR A 208 22.78 -2.86 18.07
CA TYR A 208 23.80 -2.94 17.04
C TYR A 208 24.47 -4.34 17.06
N PRO A 209 24.85 -4.96 15.90
CA PRO A 209 24.61 -4.49 14.52
C PRO A 209 23.14 -4.61 14.10
N ARG A 210 22.61 -3.53 13.57
CA ARG A 210 21.33 -3.50 12.87
C ARG A 210 21.40 -2.46 11.75
N GLY A 211 21.20 -2.91 10.51
CA GLY A 211 21.26 -2.03 9.34
C GLY A 211 21.74 -2.75 8.09
N ALA A 212 22.11 -1.97 7.09
CA ALA A 212 22.67 -2.47 5.84
C ALA A 212 24.19 -2.30 5.84
N PHE A 213 24.91 -3.38 5.58
CA PHE A 213 26.38 -3.46 5.56
C PHE A 213 26.84 -3.77 4.14
N LYS A 214 27.97 -3.17 3.73
CA LYS A 214 28.48 -3.29 2.37
C LYS A 214 29.12 -4.65 2.13
N CYS A 215 28.75 -5.30 1.04
CA CYS A 215 29.39 -6.47 0.47
C CYS A 215 30.03 -6.14 -0.88
N LYS A 216 30.68 -7.13 -1.51
CA LYS A 216 31.35 -6.97 -2.79
C LYS A 216 30.42 -6.47 -3.91
N ASP A 217 29.15 -6.90 -3.92
CA ASP A 217 28.18 -6.68 -5.01
C ASP A 217 26.91 -5.94 -4.56
N GLY A 218 26.92 -5.30 -3.39
CA GLY A 218 25.77 -4.57 -2.87
C GLY A 218 25.75 -4.51 -1.34
N TYR A 219 24.57 -4.64 -0.75
CA TYR A 219 24.38 -4.54 0.69
C TYR A 219 23.66 -5.76 1.26
N LEU A 220 24.02 -6.12 2.48
CA LEU A 220 23.38 -7.15 3.30
C LEU A 220 22.73 -6.47 4.52
N ALA A 221 21.44 -6.68 4.70
CA ALA A 221 20.77 -6.27 5.93
C ALA A 221 21.05 -7.31 7.03
N MET A 222 21.42 -6.84 8.22
CA MET A 222 21.75 -7.67 9.39
C MET A 222 20.97 -7.17 10.59
N ASN A 223 20.54 -8.10 11.45
CA ASN A 223 19.97 -7.79 12.75
C ASN A 223 20.52 -8.75 13.80
N VAL A 224 21.20 -8.19 14.80
CA VAL A 224 21.75 -8.93 15.94
C VAL A 224 20.97 -8.51 17.20
N PRO A 225 19.88 -9.24 17.53
CA PRO A 225 18.94 -8.81 18.56
C PRO A 225 19.45 -9.02 19.99
N ASP A 226 20.38 -9.96 20.18
CA ASP A 226 20.87 -10.35 21.51
C ASP A 226 22.34 -10.80 21.50
N ASP A 227 22.87 -11.09 22.67
CA ASP A 227 24.28 -11.45 22.87
C ASP A 227 24.61 -12.86 22.35
N MET A 228 23.64 -13.75 22.26
CA MET A 228 23.84 -15.08 21.69
C MET A 228 24.05 -14.99 20.17
N VAL A 229 23.27 -14.19 19.49
CA VAL A 229 23.46 -13.95 18.04
C VAL A 229 24.74 -13.15 17.79
N TRP A 230 25.13 -12.25 18.70
CA TRP A 230 26.41 -11.56 18.63
C TRP A 230 27.58 -12.56 18.70
N ALA A 231 27.59 -13.47 19.67
CA ALA A 231 28.62 -14.49 19.79
C ALA A 231 28.72 -15.34 18.51
N ARG A 232 27.59 -15.76 17.93
CA ARG A 232 27.57 -16.49 16.64
C ARG A 232 28.19 -15.67 15.50
N LEU A 233 27.90 -14.40 15.42
CA LEU A 233 28.49 -13.51 14.42
C LEU A 233 30.01 -13.40 14.62
N CYS A 234 30.47 -13.19 15.85
CA CYS A 234 31.90 -13.12 16.17
C CYS A 234 32.64 -14.41 15.79
N THR A 235 32.12 -15.56 16.18
CA THR A 235 32.71 -16.86 15.83
C THR A 235 32.71 -17.08 14.33
N THR A 236 31.62 -16.71 13.63
CA THR A 236 31.57 -16.82 12.16
C THR A 236 32.60 -15.91 11.46
N MET A 237 32.89 -14.76 12.02
CA MET A 237 33.93 -13.84 11.53
C MET A 237 35.34 -14.24 11.93
N GLY A 238 35.53 -15.21 12.85
CA GLY A 238 36.82 -15.55 13.46
C GLY A 238 37.29 -14.47 14.45
N ARG A 239 36.36 -13.77 15.08
CA ARG A 239 36.62 -12.65 16.02
C ARG A 239 35.99 -12.93 17.39
N ASP A 240 36.31 -14.10 17.96
CA ASP A 240 35.86 -14.49 19.31
C ASP A 240 36.31 -13.54 20.41
N ASP A 241 37.42 -12.79 20.16
CA ASP A 241 37.88 -11.72 21.01
C ASP A 241 36.83 -10.64 21.32
N LEU A 242 35.89 -10.41 20.40
CA LEU A 242 34.83 -9.41 20.53
C LEU A 242 33.68 -9.87 21.43
N ILE A 243 33.57 -11.15 21.75
CA ILE A 243 32.44 -11.68 22.55
C ILE A 243 32.43 -11.09 23.94
N ASN A 244 33.61 -11.00 24.56
CA ASN A 244 33.82 -10.51 25.94
C ASN A 244 34.48 -9.15 26.01
N ASP A 245 34.72 -8.45 24.89
CA ASP A 245 35.25 -7.11 24.84
C ASP A 245 34.27 -6.13 25.47
N GLU A 246 34.69 -5.30 26.40
CA GLU A 246 33.82 -4.33 27.09
C GLU A 246 33.10 -3.38 26.13
N ARG A 247 33.62 -3.19 24.91
CA ARG A 247 33.02 -2.36 23.86
C ARG A 247 31.90 -3.07 23.11
N SER A 248 31.75 -4.41 23.30
CA SER A 248 30.80 -5.22 22.48
C SER A 248 30.09 -6.33 23.23
N ASN A 249 30.39 -6.55 24.50
CA ASN A 249 29.84 -7.68 25.30
C ASN A 249 28.35 -7.59 25.63
N ASN A 250 27.68 -6.47 25.29
CA ASN A 250 26.22 -6.34 25.42
C ASN A 250 25.66 -5.37 24.38
N GLY A 251 24.34 -5.38 24.18
CA GLY A 251 23.68 -4.58 23.14
C GLY A 251 23.92 -3.07 23.24
N THR A 252 23.94 -2.51 24.47
CA THR A 252 24.20 -1.09 24.71
C THR A 252 25.64 -0.73 24.38
N ALA A 253 26.58 -1.55 24.82
CA ALA A 253 28.00 -1.36 24.51
C ALA A 253 28.25 -1.38 23.00
N ARG A 254 27.66 -2.35 22.29
CA ARG A 254 27.74 -2.42 20.82
C ARG A 254 27.16 -1.19 20.13
N ALA A 255 26.01 -0.71 20.58
CA ALA A 255 25.39 0.48 20.00
C ALA A 255 26.26 1.75 20.23
N SER A 256 26.83 1.91 21.42
CA SER A 256 27.69 3.03 21.75
C SER A 256 29.04 2.98 21.00
N ASN A 257 29.52 1.80 20.64
CA ASN A 257 30.78 1.58 19.93
C ASN A 257 30.60 1.13 18.49
N ALA A 258 29.48 1.52 17.86
CA ALA A 258 29.15 1.11 16.48
C ALA A 258 30.24 1.53 15.47
N GLU A 259 30.89 2.69 15.66
CA GLU A 259 31.97 3.16 14.80
C GLU A 259 33.23 2.29 14.88
N PHE A 260 33.47 1.69 16.03
CA PHE A 260 34.55 0.71 16.20
C PHE A 260 34.22 -0.62 15.55
N LEU A 261 32.97 -1.08 15.66
CA LEU A 261 32.55 -2.39 15.18
C LEU A 261 32.24 -2.43 13.67
N ALA A 262 31.75 -1.31 13.10
CA ALA A 262 31.35 -1.27 11.70
C ALA A 262 32.48 -1.63 10.73
N PRO A 263 33.70 -1.09 10.84
CA PRO A 263 34.82 -1.46 9.97
C PRO A 263 35.19 -2.94 10.06
N ILE A 264 35.12 -3.54 11.26
CA ILE A 264 35.43 -4.97 11.46
C ILE A 264 34.42 -5.86 10.72
N ILE A 265 33.15 -5.53 10.82
CA ILE A 265 32.08 -6.28 10.12
C ILE A 265 32.21 -6.08 8.61
N GLU A 266 32.45 -4.86 8.16
CA GLU A 266 32.57 -4.55 6.74
C GLU A 266 33.83 -5.14 6.10
N GLU A 267 34.94 -5.22 6.82
CA GLU A 267 36.16 -5.89 6.35
C GLU A 267 35.91 -7.37 6.09
N TRP A 268 35.15 -8.04 6.98
CA TRP A 268 34.79 -9.44 6.79
C TRP A 268 33.80 -9.65 5.64
N LEU A 269 32.89 -8.71 5.41
CA LEU A 269 31.88 -8.76 4.35
C LEU A 269 32.41 -8.35 2.97
N SER A 270 33.36 -7.42 2.90
CA SER A 270 33.79 -6.77 1.66
C SER A 270 34.31 -7.71 0.57
N PRO A 271 35.00 -8.83 0.85
CA PRO A 271 35.43 -9.77 -0.17
C PRO A 271 34.32 -10.71 -0.65
N LYS A 272 33.19 -10.79 0.04
CA LYS A 272 32.09 -11.72 -0.20
C LYS A 272 30.97 -11.05 -1.00
N THR A 273 30.36 -11.81 -1.88
CA THR A 273 29.07 -11.42 -2.46
C THR A 273 27.96 -11.48 -1.39
N ARG A 274 26.87 -10.77 -1.62
CA ARG A 274 25.66 -10.83 -0.75
C ARG A 274 25.20 -12.27 -0.52
N SER A 275 25.15 -13.07 -1.57
CA SER A 275 24.71 -14.47 -1.52
C SER A 275 25.64 -15.37 -0.70
N GLU A 276 26.97 -15.19 -0.85
CA GLU A 276 27.96 -15.93 -0.05
C GLU A 276 27.85 -15.58 1.43
N ALA A 277 27.82 -14.26 1.75
CA ALA A 277 27.69 -13.78 3.11
C ALA A 277 26.37 -14.23 3.76
N GLU A 278 25.26 -14.12 3.04
CA GLU A 278 23.93 -14.55 3.47
C GLU A 278 23.89 -16.05 3.79
N THR A 279 24.48 -16.86 2.92
CA THR A 279 24.57 -18.32 3.13
C THR A 279 25.35 -18.66 4.38
N ILE A 280 26.55 -18.10 4.53
CA ILE A 280 27.43 -18.38 5.68
C ILE A 280 26.77 -17.94 6.99
N LEU A 281 26.24 -16.73 7.05
CA LEU A 281 25.65 -16.16 8.25
C LEU A 281 24.37 -16.88 8.67
N ASN A 282 23.48 -17.18 7.75
CA ASN A 282 22.25 -17.93 8.05
C ASN A 282 22.51 -19.34 8.52
N GLN A 283 23.50 -20.04 7.93
CA GLN A 283 23.92 -21.38 8.40
C GLN A 283 24.45 -21.37 9.84
N ASN A 284 25.03 -20.26 10.29
CA ASN A 284 25.51 -20.07 11.65
C ASN A 284 24.48 -19.36 12.57
N GLY A 285 23.23 -19.21 12.13
CA GLY A 285 22.14 -18.69 12.94
C GLY A 285 22.21 -17.19 13.20
N VAL A 286 22.84 -16.43 12.31
CA VAL A 286 22.82 -14.97 12.29
C VAL A 286 21.77 -14.49 11.28
N PRO A 287 20.69 -13.83 11.70
CA PRO A 287 19.63 -13.38 10.80
C PRO A 287 20.09 -12.26 9.84
N VAL A 288 20.15 -12.58 8.57
CA VAL A 288 20.55 -11.63 7.52
C VAL A 288 19.71 -11.81 6.27
N GLY A 289 19.68 -10.79 5.42
CA GLY A 289 19.05 -10.85 4.11
C GLY A 289 19.71 -9.89 3.13
N SER A 290 19.90 -10.33 1.90
CA SER A 290 20.40 -9.47 0.83
C SER A 290 19.44 -8.33 0.53
N VAL A 291 19.94 -7.11 0.38
CA VAL A 291 19.14 -6.00 -0.12
C VAL A 291 18.91 -6.22 -1.62
N TYR A 292 17.71 -6.64 -1.95
CA TYR A 292 17.33 -7.01 -3.32
C TYR A 292 17.09 -5.80 -4.20
N THR A 293 17.58 -5.88 -5.43
CA THR A 293 17.12 -5.05 -6.55
C THR A 293 15.83 -5.62 -7.13
N ALA A 294 15.17 -4.89 -8.03
CA ALA A 294 14.01 -5.41 -8.75
C ALA A 294 14.34 -6.72 -9.48
N LYS A 295 15.52 -6.81 -10.12
CA LYS A 295 16.01 -8.03 -10.77
C LYS A 295 16.09 -9.19 -9.79
N ASP A 296 16.69 -8.98 -8.61
CA ASP A 296 16.83 -10.01 -7.59
C ASP A 296 15.45 -10.53 -7.13
N VAL A 297 14.46 -9.63 -7.00
CA VAL A 297 13.08 -10.03 -6.65
C VAL A 297 12.49 -10.95 -7.71
N PHE A 298 12.62 -10.62 -8.99
CA PHE A 298 12.10 -11.41 -10.10
C PHE A 298 12.83 -12.76 -10.26
N GLU A 299 14.10 -12.83 -9.91
CA GLU A 299 14.93 -14.04 -9.99
C GLU A 299 14.83 -14.91 -8.73
N SER A 300 14.37 -14.37 -7.60
CA SER A 300 14.33 -15.05 -6.31
C SER A 300 13.52 -16.35 -6.35
N LYS A 301 14.16 -17.45 -5.94
CA LYS A 301 13.50 -18.76 -5.77
C LYS A 301 12.35 -18.69 -4.75
N GLN A 302 12.52 -17.93 -3.66
CA GLN A 302 11.50 -17.75 -2.64
C GLN A 302 10.26 -17.03 -3.21
N VAL A 303 10.46 -15.96 -3.96
CA VAL A 303 9.38 -15.20 -4.61
C VAL A 303 8.62 -16.08 -5.60
N LYS A 304 9.35 -16.86 -6.43
CA LYS A 304 8.78 -17.79 -7.41
C LYS A 304 8.01 -18.94 -6.74
N SER A 305 8.59 -19.59 -5.73
CA SER A 305 7.94 -20.70 -5.01
C SER A 305 6.68 -20.27 -4.28
N ARG A 306 6.65 -19.00 -3.81
CA ARG A 306 5.47 -18.40 -3.17
C ARG A 306 4.45 -17.88 -4.19
N LYS A 307 4.74 -17.95 -5.50
CA LYS A 307 3.93 -17.32 -6.56
C LYS A 307 3.58 -15.86 -6.21
N ALA A 308 4.57 -15.13 -5.65
CA ALA A 308 4.34 -13.77 -5.19
C ALA A 308 4.22 -12.76 -6.34
N LEU A 309 4.69 -13.12 -7.51
CA LEU A 309 4.44 -12.45 -8.79
C LEU A 309 3.53 -13.33 -9.63
N VAL A 310 2.53 -12.72 -10.27
CA VAL A 310 1.57 -13.39 -11.15
C VAL A 310 1.65 -12.82 -12.55
N ASN A 311 1.55 -13.70 -13.55
CA ASN A 311 1.41 -13.29 -14.94
C ASN A 311 0.00 -12.74 -15.17
N ILE A 312 -0.09 -11.71 -15.97
CA ILE A 312 -1.33 -11.10 -16.41
C ILE A 312 -1.25 -10.99 -17.93
N ASP A 313 -2.17 -11.65 -18.59
CA ASP A 313 -2.26 -11.65 -20.05
C ASP A 313 -3.26 -10.58 -20.47
N ASP A 314 -2.74 -9.43 -20.91
CA ASP A 314 -3.55 -8.34 -21.43
C ASP A 314 -3.63 -8.48 -22.96
N PRO A 315 -4.85 -8.54 -23.55
CA PRO A 315 -5.02 -8.80 -24.97
C PRO A 315 -4.40 -7.71 -25.87
N ASP A 316 -4.27 -6.49 -25.34
CA ASP A 316 -3.79 -5.36 -26.12
C ASP A 316 -2.27 -5.17 -26.03
N VAL A 317 -1.69 -5.37 -24.83
CA VAL A 317 -0.29 -5.02 -24.57
C VAL A 317 0.59 -6.21 -24.16
N GLY A 318 0.05 -7.43 -24.19
CA GLY A 318 0.79 -8.66 -23.93
C GLY A 318 0.92 -9.03 -22.46
N THR A 319 1.80 -10.00 -22.16
CA THR A 319 1.97 -10.54 -20.80
C THR A 319 2.94 -9.70 -19.98
N TYR A 320 2.57 -9.41 -18.74
CA TYR A 320 3.41 -8.74 -17.75
C TYR A 320 3.22 -9.36 -16.35
N GLN A 321 4.12 -9.03 -15.43
CA GLN A 321 4.06 -9.56 -14.07
C GLN A 321 3.84 -8.45 -13.04
N PHE A 322 2.91 -8.69 -12.12
CA PHE A 322 2.71 -7.85 -10.94
C PHE A 322 2.67 -8.69 -9.66
N ALA A 323 2.89 -8.04 -8.53
CA ALA A 323 2.70 -8.68 -7.25
C ALA A 323 1.23 -9.11 -7.09
N ARG A 324 1.01 -10.35 -6.64
CA ARG A 324 -0.35 -10.80 -6.27
C ARG A 324 -0.80 -10.16 -4.95
N GLY A 325 -2.05 -10.36 -4.57
CA GLY A 325 -2.52 -10.03 -3.23
C GLY A 325 -1.66 -10.72 -2.15
N PRO A 326 -1.25 -10.01 -1.06
CA PRO A 326 -0.28 -10.55 -0.11
C PRO A 326 -0.81 -11.68 0.77
N VAL A 327 -2.12 -11.74 0.97
CA VAL A 327 -2.78 -12.71 1.86
C VAL A 327 -3.24 -13.93 1.07
N MET A 328 -3.02 -15.12 1.63
CA MET A 328 -3.50 -16.40 1.11
C MET A 328 -4.39 -17.04 2.17
N LEU A 329 -5.58 -17.45 1.77
CA LEU A 329 -6.52 -18.17 2.62
C LEU A 329 -6.62 -19.61 2.15
N SER A 330 -6.38 -20.57 3.04
CA SER A 330 -6.36 -22.00 2.71
C SER A 330 -7.71 -22.54 2.22
N GLY A 331 -8.80 -21.89 2.61
CA GLY A 331 -10.17 -22.26 2.21
C GLY A 331 -10.69 -21.49 1.00
N SER A 332 -9.89 -20.63 0.39
CA SER A 332 -10.31 -19.86 -0.80
C SER A 332 -9.66 -20.42 -2.05
N PRO A 333 -10.38 -20.49 -3.20
CA PRO A 333 -9.77 -20.82 -4.48
C PRO A 333 -8.69 -19.81 -4.87
N GLU A 334 -7.76 -20.21 -5.73
CA GLU A 334 -6.85 -19.27 -6.39
C GLU A 334 -7.71 -18.25 -7.19
N ILE A 335 -7.48 -16.95 -6.94
CA ILE A 335 -8.21 -15.90 -7.63
C ILE A 335 -7.55 -15.71 -9.01
N GLU A 336 -8.31 -15.94 -10.04
CA GLU A 336 -7.91 -15.57 -11.39
C GLU A 336 -7.64 -14.06 -11.46
N THR A 337 -6.54 -13.67 -12.08
CA THR A 337 -6.14 -12.28 -12.16
C THR A 337 -6.34 -11.76 -13.58
N ASN A 338 -7.43 -11.04 -13.78
CA ASN A 338 -7.75 -10.39 -15.05
C ASN A 338 -7.02 -9.04 -15.17
N PRO A 339 -6.69 -8.58 -16.39
CA PRO A 339 -6.10 -7.27 -16.61
C PRO A 339 -7.00 -6.13 -16.10
N ALA A 340 -6.42 -4.95 -15.95
CA ALA A 340 -7.18 -3.76 -15.61
C ALA A 340 -8.10 -3.39 -16.80
N PRO A 341 -9.34 -2.97 -16.53
CA PRO A 341 -10.30 -2.69 -17.59
C PRO A 341 -9.96 -1.39 -18.33
N ASP A 342 -10.36 -1.32 -19.58
CA ASP A 342 -10.39 -0.08 -20.33
C ASP A 342 -11.54 0.83 -19.85
N LEU A 343 -11.48 2.12 -20.17
CA LEU A 343 -12.49 3.08 -19.76
C LEU A 343 -13.86 2.66 -20.35
N GLY A 344 -14.86 2.54 -19.49
CA GLY A 344 -16.22 2.19 -19.89
C GLY A 344 -16.41 0.76 -20.40
N GLN A 345 -15.42 -0.10 -20.30
CA GLN A 345 -15.47 -1.48 -20.82
C GLN A 345 -16.69 -2.28 -20.32
N HIS A 346 -17.11 -2.02 -19.10
CA HIS A 346 -18.22 -2.75 -18.46
C HIS A 346 -19.47 -1.88 -18.24
N SER A 347 -19.54 -0.69 -18.88
CA SER A 347 -20.67 0.23 -18.67
C SER A 347 -21.99 -0.42 -19.05
N TYR A 348 -22.05 -1.07 -20.21
CA TYR A 348 -23.25 -1.78 -20.66
C TYR A 348 -23.62 -2.92 -19.71
N GLU A 349 -22.69 -3.79 -19.38
CA GLU A 349 -22.88 -4.92 -18.47
C GLU A 349 -23.43 -4.50 -17.11
N VAL A 350 -22.81 -3.50 -16.48
CA VAL A 350 -23.25 -2.98 -15.16
C VAL A 350 -24.68 -2.44 -15.22
N LEU A 351 -25.03 -1.70 -16.26
CA LEU A 351 -26.36 -1.11 -16.39
C LEU A 351 -27.44 -2.15 -16.74
N SER A 352 -27.13 -3.09 -17.63
CA SER A 352 -28.09 -4.12 -18.04
C SER A 352 -28.24 -5.23 -16.99
N GLU A 353 -27.15 -5.73 -16.40
CA GLU A 353 -27.22 -6.88 -15.50
C GLU A 353 -27.55 -6.51 -14.06
N ILE A 354 -26.98 -5.41 -13.54
CA ILE A 354 -27.20 -5.00 -12.15
C ILE A 354 -28.45 -4.13 -12.03
N LEU A 355 -28.58 -3.12 -12.89
CA LEU A 355 -29.70 -2.19 -12.83
C LEU A 355 -30.91 -2.59 -13.68
N ARG A 356 -30.76 -3.62 -14.52
CA ARG A 356 -31.84 -4.11 -15.40
C ARG A 356 -32.38 -3.04 -16.33
N TYR A 357 -31.55 -2.12 -16.79
CA TYR A 357 -31.93 -1.12 -17.76
C TYR A 357 -32.07 -1.76 -19.14
N SER A 358 -33.07 -1.30 -19.94
CA SER A 358 -33.23 -1.73 -21.32
C SER A 358 -32.16 -1.13 -22.23
N ASP A 359 -31.90 -1.81 -23.36
CA ASP A 359 -30.95 -1.36 -24.37
C ASP A 359 -31.25 0.08 -24.82
N ASP A 360 -32.54 0.37 -25.15
CA ASP A 360 -32.98 1.71 -25.53
C ASP A 360 -32.65 2.79 -24.49
N LYS A 361 -32.72 2.45 -23.21
CA LYS A 361 -32.33 3.39 -22.12
C LYS A 361 -30.83 3.57 -22.08
N ILE A 362 -30.07 2.49 -22.21
CA ILE A 362 -28.61 2.52 -22.19
C ILE A 362 -28.08 3.32 -23.38
N ASP A 363 -28.64 3.11 -24.58
CA ASP A 363 -28.27 3.84 -25.78
C ASP A 363 -28.50 5.37 -25.63
N LYS A 364 -29.66 5.76 -25.10
CA LYS A 364 -29.95 7.17 -24.82
C LYS A 364 -28.98 7.81 -23.82
N LEU A 365 -28.58 7.05 -22.79
CA LEU A 365 -27.61 7.53 -21.82
C LEU A 365 -26.21 7.70 -22.43
N ALA A 366 -25.84 6.85 -23.39
CA ALA A 366 -24.61 6.97 -24.15
C ALA A 366 -24.67 8.17 -25.11
N GLU A 367 -25.79 8.34 -25.86
CA GLU A 367 -26.01 9.50 -26.75
C GLU A 367 -25.96 10.83 -26.00
N SER A 368 -26.50 10.88 -24.77
CA SER A 368 -26.48 12.10 -23.93
C SER A 368 -25.10 12.39 -23.32
N GLY A 369 -24.13 11.46 -23.44
CA GLY A 369 -22.81 11.56 -22.80
C GLY A 369 -22.86 11.38 -21.28
N THR A 370 -23.96 10.85 -20.75
CA THR A 370 -24.07 10.48 -19.33
C THR A 370 -23.20 9.28 -18.99
N ILE A 371 -23.08 8.35 -19.92
CA ILE A 371 -22.17 7.21 -19.84
C ILE A 371 -21.29 7.15 -21.09
N GLU A 372 -20.19 6.42 -20.99
CA GLU A 372 -19.40 5.99 -22.14
C GLU A 372 -19.34 4.47 -22.18
N ILE A 373 -19.57 3.91 -23.34
CA ILE A 373 -19.46 2.48 -23.59
C ILE A 373 -18.25 2.28 -24.50
N LYS A 374 -17.32 1.43 -24.10
CA LYS A 374 -16.24 1.02 -25.00
C LYS A 374 -16.83 0.13 -26.09
N PRO A 375 -16.55 0.43 -27.40
CA PRO A 375 -16.98 -0.41 -28.51
C PRO A 375 -16.44 -1.84 -28.43
#